data_e49cf36f41c2ac99165328291cbd5e3f
#
_entry.id   e49cf36f41c2ac99165328291cbd5e3f
#
_cell.length_a   1.000
_cell.length_b   1.000
_cell.length_c   1.000
_cell.angle_alpha   90.00
_cell.angle_beta   90.00
_cell.angle_gamma   90.00
#
_symmetry.space_group_name_H-M   'P 1'
#
loop_
_entity.id
_entity.type
_entity.pdbx_description
1 polymer ?
#
loop_
_entity_poly.entity_id
_entity_poly.type
_entity_poly.pdbx_seq_one_letter_code
_entity_poly.pdbx_strand_id
1 'polypeptide(L)'
;MSVLDRFRLTGRTAFVTGGSRGLGRAMAQSLAEAGANLILIGREAETLQHAQTELVKLGVRVDTVQADLSTPEGAVTACGRALSLGIPVEILVNNVGGRRVNVPTEDFSITEWNALFNLNLTSALVCAQELGKPMLARGRGSIVNITSIAGPIAMKGIRGRHYETAKAALGALTRSLAADWANRGVRVNAIAPGVFETAPNSKWFAAMPEFRQTFLDHIPMDRFGQPEELGPAVVFLASDASSYMTGATLTIDGGFTCW
;
A
#
# COMPACT_ATOMS: atom_id res chain seq x y z
N MET A 1 15.09 -21.38 15.16
CA MET A 1 14.01 -20.42 14.89
C MET A 1 12.90 -21.18 14.16
N SER A 2 11.69 -21.20 14.70
CA SER A 2 10.56 -21.87 14.06
C SER A 2 10.10 -21.10 12.80
N VAL A 3 9.27 -21.73 11.96
CA VAL A 3 8.68 -21.04 10.80
C VAL A 3 7.88 -19.83 11.26
N LEU A 4 7.09 -19.96 12.33
CA LEU A 4 6.25 -18.86 12.84
C LEU A 4 7.09 -17.71 13.41
N ASP A 5 8.27 -17.97 13.97
CA ASP A 5 9.16 -16.90 14.46
C ASP A 5 9.62 -15.97 13.33
N ARG A 6 9.71 -16.48 12.09
CA ARG A 6 10.09 -15.67 10.93
C ARG A 6 9.07 -14.61 10.54
N PHE A 7 7.82 -14.75 10.97
CA PHE A 7 6.75 -13.77 10.73
C PHE A 7 6.71 -12.67 11.80
N ARG A 8 7.45 -12.81 12.90
CA ARG A 8 7.46 -11.81 13.97
C ARG A 8 8.14 -10.52 13.53
N LEU A 9 7.52 -9.41 13.91
CA LEU A 9 8.00 -8.06 13.62
C LEU A 9 8.37 -7.28 14.89
N THR A 10 8.50 -7.97 16.01
CA THR A 10 8.82 -7.37 17.32
C THR A 10 10.08 -6.50 17.23
N GLY A 11 9.96 -5.25 17.67
CA GLY A 11 11.05 -4.27 17.66
C GLY A 11 11.26 -3.56 16.32
N ARG A 12 10.57 -3.96 15.23
CA ARG A 12 10.61 -3.26 13.95
C ARG A 12 9.58 -2.14 13.91
N THR A 13 9.82 -1.12 13.11
CA THR A 13 8.87 -0.02 12.89
C THR A 13 8.41 0.03 11.44
N ALA A 14 7.09 0.04 11.25
CA ALA A 14 6.46 0.16 9.95
C ALA A 14 5.87 1.56 9.73
N PHE A 15 6.28 2.21 8.65
CA PHE A 15 5.67 3.43 8.13
C PHE A 15 4.59 3.05 7.13
N VAL A 16 3.32 3.40 7.42
CA VAL A 16 2.17 3.00 6.61
C VAL A 16 1.46 4.24 6.06
N THR A 17 1.56 4.45 4.75
CA THR A 17 0.86 5.56 4.09
C THR A 17 -0.63 5.23 3.95
N GLY A 18 -1.51 6.19 4.27
CA GLY A 18 -2.96 5.95 4.31
C GLY A 18 -3.37 4.92 5.37
N GLY A 19 -2.63 4.84 6.49
CA GLY A 19 -2.81 3.85 7.55
C GLY A 19 -4.01 4.09 8.48
N SER A 20 -4.78 5.16 8.28
CA SER A 20 -5.88 5.52 9.18
C SER A 20 -7.22 4.85 8.86
N ARG A 21 -7.42 4.32 7.63
CA ARG A 21 -8.68 3.70 7.19
C ARG A 21 -8.48 2.68 6.07
N GLY A 22 -9.54 1.89 5.79
CA GLY A 22 -9.59 0.93 4.69
C GLY A 22 -8.44 -0.07 4.70
N LEU A 23 -7.91 -0.40 3.52
CA LEU A 23 -6.85 -1.41 3.38
C LEU A 23 -5.59 -1.07 4.18
N GLY A 24 -5.19 0.22 4.19
CA GLY A 24 -4.03 0.66 4.96
C GLY A 24 -4.18 0.44 6.45
N ARG A 25 -5.38 0.67 7.01
CA ARG A 25 -5.68 0.44 8.43
C ARG A 25 -5.67 -1.05 8.77
N ALA A 26 -6.24 -1.90 7.90
CA ALA A 26 -6.24 -3.35 8.11
C ALA A 26 -4.80 -3.92 8.06
N MET A 27 -4.00 -3.49 7.09
CA MET A 27 -2.58 -3.87 7.01
C MET A 27 -1.78 -3.36 8.22
N ALA A 28 -2.02 -2.12 8.68
CA ALA A 28 -1.39 -1.58 9.88
C ALA A 28 -1.73 -2.40 11.12
N GLN A 29 -2.98 -2.84 11.26
CA GLN A 29 -3.40 -3.71 12.36
C GLN A 29 -2.63 -5.03 12.35
N SER A 30 -2.57 -5.71 11.21
CA SER A 30 -1.87 -6.99 11.10
C SER A 30 -0.36 -6.87 11.37
N LEU A 31 0.26 -5.75 10.96
CA LEU A 31 1.65 -5.46 11.30
C LEU A 31 1.83 -5.27 12.81
N ALA A 32 0.90 -4.57 13.48
CA ALA A 32 0.91 -4.40 14.94
C ALA A 32 0.69 -5.73 15.68
N GLU A 33 -0.26 -6.56 15.23
CA GLU A 33 -0.51 -7.91 15.76
C GLU A 33 0.73 -8.81 15.64
N ALA A 34 1.53 -8.62 14.58
CA ALA A 34 2.83 -9.30 14.43
C ALA A 34 3.96 -8.67 15.27
N GLY A 35 3.67 -7.60 16.04
CA GLY A 35 4.59 -6.94 16.98
C GLY A 35 5.33 -5.72 16.44
N ALA A 36 4.98 -5.19 15.27
CA ALA A 36 5.60 -3.99 14.74
C ALA A 36 5.07 -2.72 15.42
N ASN A 37 5.97 -1.79 15.72
CA ASN A 37 5.61 -0.40 15.99
C ASN A 37 5.15 0.27 14.68
N LEU A 38 4.31 1.30 14.79
CA LEU A 38 3.71 1.93 13.63
C LEU A 38 3.98 3.44 13.58
N ILE A 39 4.17 3.96 12.38
CA ILE A 39 4.03 5.38 12.05
C ILE A 39 2.94 5.47 10.97
N LEU A 40 1.77 5.99 11.34
CA LEU A 40 0.62 6.09 10.44
C LEU A 40 0.58 7.46 9.76
N ILE A 41 0.45 7.46 8.44
CA ILE A 41 0.32 8.68 7.66
C ILE A 41 -1.10 8.81 7.12
N GLY A 42 -1.70 9.98 7.28
CA GLY A 42 -3.03 10.29 6.77
C GLY A 42 -3.28 11.80 6.70
N ARG A 43 -4.37 12.20 6.03
CA ARG A 43 -4.71 13.62 5.86
C ARG A 43 -5.57 14.18 6.98
N GLU A 44 -6.38 13.35 7.58
CA GLU A 44 -7.39 13.74 8.58
C GLU A 44 -6.89 13.41 9.98
N ALA A 45 -6.70 14.42 10.83
CA ALA A 45 -6.18 14.24 12.19
C ALA A 45 -7.08 13.34 13.05
N GLU A 46 -8.40 13.50 12.96
CA GLU A 46 -9.37 12.72 13.74
C GLU A 46 -9.30 11.22 13.40
N THR A 47 -9.24 10.87 12.11
CA THR A 47 -9.14 9.46 11.69
C THR A 47 -7.80 8.85 12.08
N LEU A 48 -6.72 9.61 12.06
CA LEU A 48 -5.41 9.18 12.56
C LEU A 48 -5.44 8.95 14.07
N GLN A 49 -6.02 9.86 14.83
CA GLN A 49 -6.14 9.74 16.28
C GLN A 49 -6.99 8.53 16.67
N HIS A 50 -8.10 8.31 15.98
CA HIS A 50 -8.94 7.13 16.20
C HIS A 50 -8.15 5.85 15.92
N ALA A 51 -7.47 5.77 14.77
CA ALA A 51 -6.65 4.61 14.41
C ALA A 51 -5.54 4.36 15.43
N GLN A 52 -4.87 5.41 15.92
CA GLN A 52 -3.85 5.33 16.96
C GLN A 52 -4.44 4.74 18.24
N THR A 53 -5.55 5.29 18.73
CA THR A 53 -6.21 4.85 19.96
C THR A 53 -6.57 3.36 19.93
N GLU A 54 -7.02 2.86 18.79
CA GLU A 54 -7.33 1.44 18.64
C GLU A 54 -6.07 0.55 18.53
N LEU A 55 -5.06 1.00 17.83
CA LEU A 55 -3.87 0.17 17.57
C LEU A 55 -2.92 0.09 18.76
N VAL A 56 -2.83 1.11 19.60
CA VAL A 56 -2.01 1.04 20.84
C VAL A 56 -2.52 -0.03 21.81
N LYS A 57 -3.77 -0.44 21.72
CA LYS A 57 -4.34 -1.54 22.52
C LYS A 57 -3.69 -2.89 22.23
N LEU A 58 -3.03 -3.01 21.07
CA LEU A 58 -2.26 -4.22 20.71
C LEU A 58 -0.88 -4.28 21.38
N GLY A 59 -0.54 -3.32 22.24
CA GLY A 59 0.71 -3.31 23.02
C GLY A 59 1.93 -2.82 22.24
N VAL A 60 1.75 -2.19 21.10
CA VAL A 60 2.82 -1.61 20.28
C VAL A 60 2.80 -0.08 20.33
N ARG A 61 3.95 0.55 20.03
CA ARG A 61 4.02 2.00 19.86
C ARG A 61 3.39 2.40 18.53
N VAL A 62 2.54 3.45 18.56
CA VAL A 62 1.89 4.01 17.37
C VAL A 62 2.05 5.51 17.35
N ASP A 63 2.83 6.02 16.43
CA ASP A 63 2.97 7.43 16.13
C ASP A 63 2.12 7.80 14.91
N THR A 64 1.71 9.06 14.81
CA THR A 64 0.94 9.55 13.67
C THR A 64 1.59 10.79 13.06
N VAL A 65 1.53 10.90 11.74
CA VAL A 65 1.98 12.09 11.00
C VAL A 65 0.86 12.52 10.06
N GLN A 66 0.27 13.67 10.34
CA GLN A 66 -0.70 14.28 9.44
C GLN A 66 0.03 14.88 8.23
N ALA A 67 -0.26 14.37 7.02
CA ALA A 67 0.30 14.87 5.78
C ALA A 67 -0.58 14.51 4.59
N ASP A 68 -0.54 15.33 3.53
CA ASP A 68 -1.11 15.01 2.23
C ASP A 68 0.01 14.55 1.27
N LEU A 69 -0.07 13.31 0.83
CA LEU A 69 0.89 12.70 -0.09
C LEU A 69 0.47 12.85 -1.57
N SER A 70 -0.53 13.68 -1.87
CA SER A 70 -0.92 13.97 -3.26
C SER A 70 0.10 14.87 -3.98
N THR A 71 1.05 15.46 -3.24
CA THR A 71 2.17 16.23 -3.78
C THR A 71 3.52 15.64 -3.35
N PRO A 72 4.58 15.79 -4.17
CA PRO A 72 5.93 15.35 -3.80
C PRO A 72 6.42 16.00 -2.50
N GLU A 73 6.15 17.29 -2.30
CA GLU A 73 6.56 18.06 -1.11
C GLU A 73 5.89 17.54 0.16
N GLY A 74 4.60 17.17 0.06
CA GLY A 74 3.86 16.55 1.16
C GLY A 74 4.46 15.21 1.55
N ALA A 75 4.89 14.41 0.58
CA ALA A 75 5.54 13.12 0.84
C ALA A 75 6.94 13.32 1.49
N VAL A 76 7.75 14.27 1.01
CA VAL A 76 9.03 14.64 1.64
C VAL A 76 8.81 15.08 3.08
N THR A 77 7.84 15.97 3.31
CA THR A 77 7.52 16.48 4.66
C THR A 77 7.09 15.35 5.60
N ALA A 78 6.26 14.42 5.13
CA ALA A 78 5.81 13.27 5.93
C ALA A 78 6.99 12.38 6.34
N CYS A 79 7.87 12.06 5.41
CA CYS A 79 9.07 11.25 5.68
C CYS A 79 10.03 11.98 6.65
N GLY A 80 10.26 13.28 6.44
CA GLY A 80 11.10 14.10 7.32
C GLY A 80 10.59 14.13 8.76
N ARG A 81 9.28 14.31 8.96
CA ARG A 81 8.64 14.24 10.29
C ARG A 81 8.79 12.87 10.94
N ALA A 82 8.61 11.79 10.17
CA ALA A 82 8.79 10.44 10.70
C ALA A 82 10.25 10.18 11.11
N LEU A 83 11.21 10.60 10.29
CA LEU A 83 12.64 10.47 10.61
C LEU A 83 13.05 11.30 11.83
N SER A 84 12.42 12.47 12.06
CA SER A 84 12.69 13.32 13.24
C SER A 84 12.23 12.70 14.57
N LEU A 85 11.41 11.63 14.54
CA LEU A 85 11.07 10.86 15.73
C LEU A 85 12.28 10.06 16.29
N GLY A 86 13.37 9.97 15.53
CA GLY A 86 14.57 9.24 15.93
C GLY A 86 14.41 7.71 15.99
N ILE A 87 13.32 7.17 15.40
CA ILE A 87 13.01 5.76 15.39
C ILE A 87 13.41 5.17 14.03
N PRO A 88 14.20 4.07 14.00
CA PRO A 88 14.52 3.41 12.75
C PRO A 88 13.25 2.87 12.06
N VAL A 89 12.98 3.32 10.84
CA VAL A 89 11.94 2.73 9.98
C VAL A 89 12.57 1.58 9.21
N GLU A 90 12.04 0.36 9.37
CA GLU A 90 12.54 -0.84 8.70
C GLU A 90 11.54 -1.40 7.69
N ILE A 91 10.27 -1.00 7.79
CA ILE A 91 9.19 -1.43 6.92
C ILE A 91 8.50 -0.19 6.37
N LEU A 92 8.35 -0.12 5.03
CA LEU A 92 7.56 0.90 4.35
C LEU A 92 6.40 0.24 3.63
N VAL A 93 5.17 0.64 3.92
CA VAL A 93 3.98 0.25 3.17
C VAL A 93 3.44 1.46 2.40
N ASN A 94 3.69 1.49 1.09
CA ASN A 94 3.16 2.49 0.18
C ASN A 94 1.75 2.09 -0.24
N ASN A 95 0.76 2.50 0.55
CA ASN A 95 -0.64 2.16 0.32
C ASN A 95 -1.46 3.37 -0.19
N VAL A 96 -1.01 4.60 0.00
CA VAL A 96 -1.72 5.77 -0.56
C VAL A 96 -1.91 5.60 -2.06
N GLY A 97 -3.13 5.85 -2.52
CA GLY A 97 -3.48 5.72 -3.92
C GLY A 97 -4.99 5.64 -4.11
N GLY A 98 -5.41 5.27 -5.32
CA GLY A 98 -6.80 5.17 -5.72
C GLY A 98 -7.25 6.34 -6.59
N ARG A 99 -8.50 6.75 -6.45
CA ARG A 99 -9.13 7.84 -7.18
C ARG A 99 -9.16 7.63 -8.71
N ARG A 100 -9.85 6.58 -9.09
CA ARG A 100 -10.21 6.44 -10.51
C ARG A 100 -11.24 7.49 -10.90
N VAL A 101 -11.00 8.17 -12.02
CA VAL A 101 -11.98 9.05 -12.65
C VAL A 101 -12.51 8.36 -13.90
N ASN A 102 -13.82 8.19 -14.02
CA ASN A 102 -14.45 7.44 -15.11
C ASN A 102 -14.74 8.37 -16.32
N VAL A 103 -13.69 8.90 -16.92
CA VAL A 103 -13.71 9.79 -18.08
C VAL A 103 -13.07 9.10 -19.28
N PRO A 104 -13.56 9.30 -20.52
CA PRO A 104 -12.88 8.84 -21.73
C PRO A 104 -11.41 9.28 -21.77
N THR A 105 -10.54 8.46 -22.34
CA THR A 105 -9.10 8.75 -22.35
C THR A 105 -8.79 10.03 -23.12
N GLU A 106 -9.51 10.27 -24.21
CA GLU A 106 -9.39 11.44 -25.08
C GLU A 106 -9.78 12.76 -24.38
N ASP A 107 -10.66 12.69 -23.37
CA ASP A 107 -11.16 13.85 -22.64
C ASP A 107 -10.40 14.08 -21.31
N PHE A 108 -9.41 13.24 -20.98
CA PHE A 108 -8.72 13.29 -19.72
C PHE A 108 -7.64 14.38 -19.71
N SER A 109 -7.74 15.34 -18.80
CA SER A 109 -6.81 16.47 -18.75
C SER A 109 -5.41 16.02 -18.26
N ILE A 110 -4.37 16.64 -18.81
CA ILE A 110 -2.97 16.43 -18.36
C ILE A 110 -2.79 16.85 -16.90
N THR A 111 -3.50 17.85 -16.43
CA THR A 111 -3.47 18.27 -15.02
C THR A 111 -3.97 17.16 -14.10
N GLU A 112 -5.10 16.54 -14.42
CA GLU A 112 -5.64 15.43 -13.65
C GLU A 112 -4.76 14.18 -13.75
N TRP A 113 -4.20 13.92 -14.94
CA TRP A 113 -3.20 12.87 -15.16
C TRP A 113 -2.01 13.03 -14.19
N ASN A 114 -1.40 14.20 -14.15
CA ASN A 114 -0.26 14.49 -13.29
C ASN A 114 -0.64 14.36 -11.80
N ALA A 115 -1.79 14.89 -11.39
CA ALA A 115 -2.28 14.79 -10.01
C ALA A 115 -2.47 13.32 -9.59
N LEU A 116 -2.98 12.48 -10.51
CA LEU A 116 -3.19 11.07 -10.23
C LEU A 116 -1.87 10.29 -10.18
N PHE A 117 -0.93 10.60 -11.05
CA PHE A 117 0.42 10.02 -11.01
C PHE A 117 1.17 10.43 -9.75
N ASN A 118 1.05 11.69 -9.32
CA ASN A 118 1.62 12.15 -8.06
C ASN A 118 1.09 11.33 -6.88
N LEU A 119 -0.22 11.11 -6.82
CA LEU A 119 -0.85 10.35 -5.74
C LEU A 119 -0.46 8.85 -5.75
N ASN A 120 -0.45 8.20 -6.93
CA ASN A 120 -0.35 6.74 -7.02
C ASN A 120 1.07 6.20 -7.28
N LEU A 121 1.98 7.04 -7.76
CA LEU A 121 3.34 6.63 -8.14
C LEU A 121 4.41 7.51 -7.50
N THR A 122 4.36 8.84 -7.72
CA THR A 122 5.42 9.74 -7.25
C THR A 122 5.53 9.74 -5.73
N SER A 123 4.40 9.71 -5.02
CA SER A 123 4.39 9.60 -3.55
C SER A 123 5.13 8.36 -3.05
N ALA A 124 4.92 7.21 -3.70
CA ALA A 124 5.59 5.97 -3.35
C ALA A 124 7.11 6.03 -3.65
N LEU A 125 7.49 6.63 -4.77
CA LEU A 125 8.90 6.85 -5.10
C LEU A 125 9.58 7.74 -4.06
N VAL A 126 8.98 8.88 -3.71
CA VAL A 126 9.52 9.81 -2.70
C VAL A 126 9.66 9.13 -1.35
N CYS A 127 8.64 8.42 -0.88
CA CYS A 127 8.73 7.67 0.37
C CYS A 127 9.84 6.60 0.32
N ALA A 128 9.96 5.90 -0.81
CA ALA A 128 11.04 4.91 -0.99
C ALA A 128 12.41 5.57 -0.98
N GLN A 129 12.60 6.74 -1.59
CA GLN A 129 13.86 7.47 -1.58
C GLN A 129 14.22 7.94 -0.17
N GLU A 130 13.31 8.63 0.52
CA GLU A 130 13.60 9.24 1.81
C GLU A 130 13.81 8.20 2.93
N LEU A 131 12.95 7.19 3.01
CA LEU A 131 13.07 6.12 4.01
C LEU A 131 14.05 5.01 3.58
N GLY A 132 14.26 4.84 2.28
CA GLY A 132 15.21 3.89 1.73
C GLY A 132 16.66 4.26 2.01
N LYS A 133 17.02 5.56 2.00
CA LYS A 133 18.39 6.03 2.35
C LYS A 133 18.87 5.45 3.68
N PRO A 134 18.16 5.64 4.81
CA PRO A 134 18.57 5.04 6.07
C PRO A 134 18.44 3.50 6.12
N MET A 135 17.51 2.88 5.37
CA MET A 135 17.45 1.42 5.26
C MET A 135 18.71 0.87 4.58
N LEU A 136 19.12 1.47 3.47
CA LEU A 136 20.33 1.10 2.72
C LEU A 136 21.60 1.30 3.53
N ALA A 137 21.67 2.39 4.33
CA ALA A 137 22.81 2.63 5.22
C ALA A 137 22.93 1.57 6.34
N ARG A 138 21.80 1.02 6.80
CA ARG A 138 21.77 -0.07 7.79
C ARG A 138 21.90 -1.47 7.19
N GLY A 139 21.81 -1.60 5.86
CA GLY A 139 21.78 -2.90 5.20
C GLY A 139 20.52 -3.72 5.50
N ARG A 140 19.40 -3.08 5.86
CA ARG A 140 18.16 -3.76 6.24
C ARG A 140 16.92 -2.92 5.97
N GLY A 141 15.95 -3.50 5.24
CA GLY A 141 14.64 -2.88 5.00
C GLY A 141 13.70 -3.76 4.19
N SER A 142 12.41 -3.50 4.31
CA SER A 142 11.38 -4.09 3.45
C SER A 142 10.38 -3.03 3.02
N ILE A 143 10.21 -2.89 1.70
CA ILE A 143 9.24 -1.98 1.09
C ILE A 143 8.15 -2.81 0.43
N VAL A 144 6.89 -2.50 0.75
CA VAL A 144 5.70 -3.14 0.19
C VAL A 144 4.87 -2.07 -0.51
N ASN A 145 4.80 -2.16 -1.84
CA ASN A 145 4.00 -1.27 -2.66
C ASN A 145 2.61 -1.86 -2.91
N ILE A 146 1.55 -1.12 -2.62
CA ILE A 146 0.17 -1.56 -2.92
C ILE A 146 -0.19 -1.11 -4.33
N THR A 147 -0.05 -2.04 -5.27
CA THR A 147 -0.40 -1.88 -6.68
C THR A 147 -1.92 -2.12 -6.88
N SER A 148 -2.31 -2.84 -7.89
CA SER A 148 -3.68 -3.28 -8.16
C SER A 148 -3.66 -4.33 -9.26
N ILE A 149 -4.64 -5.22 -9.31
CA ILE A 149 -4.91 -6.04 -10.50
C ILE A 149 -5.16 -5.18 -11.74
N ALA A 150 -5.62 -3.95 -11.58
CA ALA A 150 -5.79 -3.00 -12.68
C ALA A 150 -4.48 -2.56 -13.36
N GLY A 151 -3.30 -2.88 -12.77
CA GLY A 151 -2.01 -2.63 -13.42
C GLY A 151 -1.78 -3.52 -14.65
N PRO A 152 -1.88 -4.85 -14.52
CA PRO A 152 -1.67 -5.78 -15.64
C PRO A 152 -2.87 -5.94 -16.57
N ILE A 153 -4.09 -5.58 -16.14
CA ILE A 153 -5.31 -5.76 -16.93
C ILE A 153 -6.07 -4.47 -17.17
N ALA A 154 -6.85 -4.41 -18.24
CA ALA A 154 -7.79 -3.35 -18.55
C ALA A 154 -9.20 -3.93 -18.69
N MET A 155 -10.13 -3.51 -17.83
CA MET A 155 -11.50 -3.99 -17.85
C MET A 155 -12.34 -3.30 -18.94
N LYS A 156 -13.15 -4.09 -19.66
CA LYS A 156 -14.16 -3.57 -20.58
C LYS A 156 -15.21 -2.77 -19.80
N GLY A 157 -15.63 -1.62 -20.33
CA GLY A 157 -16.67 -0.77 -19.72
C GLY A 157 -16.18 0.15 -18.59
N ILE A 158 -15.01 -0.08 -18.02
CA ILE A 158 -14.40 0.83 -17.05
C ILE A 158 -13.44 1.77 -17.78
N ARG A 159 -13.62 3.06 -17.53
CA ARG A 159 -12.76 4.13 -18.07
C ARG A 159 -11.76 4.59 -17.00
N GLY A 160 -10.83 5.47 -17.36
CA GLY A 160 -9.84 5.98 -16.42
C GLY A 160 -8.51 5.22 -16.45
N ARG A 161 -7.96 5.05 -17.64
CA ARG A 161 -6.70 4.33 -17.92
C ARG A 161 -5.49 4.89 -17.20
N HIS A 162 -5.52 6.16 -16.80
CA HIS A 162 -4.52 6.80 -15.95
C HIS A 162 -4.25 6.05 -14.63
N TYR A 163 -5.29 5.52 -13.96
CA TYR A 163 -5.12 4.74 -12.72
C TYR A 163 -4.42 3.40 -13.02
N GLU A 164 -4.85 2.72 -14.07
CA GLU A 164 -4.26 1.45 -14.51
C GLU A 164 -2.80 1.64 -14.86
N THR A 165 -2.49 2.69 -15.65
CA THR A 165 -1.11 3.04 -16.03
C THR A 165 -0.24 3.35 -14.81
N ALA A 166 -0.74 4.15 -13.86
CA ALA A 166 0.01 4.47 -12.64
C ALA A 166 0.27 3.23 -11.78
N LYS A 167 -0.69 2.30 -11.67
CA LYS A 167 -0.51 1.04 -10.91
C LYS A 167 0.41 0.04 -11.62
N ALA A 168 0.40 0.00 -12.95
CA ALA A 168 1.38 -0.74 -13.75
C ALA A 168 2.80 -0.16 -13.56
N ALA A 169 2.94 1.16 -13.61
CA ALA A 169 4.20 1.85 -13.36
C ALA A 169 4.74 1.60 -11.94
N LEU A 170 3.88 1.55 -10.91
CA LEU A 170 4.28 1.21 -9.54
C LEU A 170 4.80 -0.25 -9.46
N GLY A 171 4.22 -1.18 -10.21
CA GLY A 171 4.74 -2.53 -10.35
C GLY A 171 6.12 -2.57 -11.03
N ALA A 172 6.34 -1.75 -12.06
CA ALA A 172 7.65 -1.60 -12.70
C ALA A 172 8.68 -0.98 -11.73
N LEU A 173 8.30 0.08 -11.00
CA LEU A 173 9.14 0.71 -9.97
C LEU A 173 9.54 -0.30 -8.87
N THR A 174 8.63 -1.18 -8.46
CA THR A 174 8.93 -2.26 -7.50
C THR A 174 10.09 -3.12 -7.97
N ARG A 175 10.09 -3.56 -9.24
CA ARG A 175 11.17 -4.38 -9.82
C ARG A 175 12.48 -3.60 -9.95
N SER A 176 12.41 -2.35 -10.38
CA SER A 176 13.60 -1.51 -10.53
C SER A 176 14.31 -1.28 -9.20
N LEU A 177 13.56 -0.87 -8.16
CA LEU A 177 14.13 -0.67 -6.82
C LEU A 177 14.64 -1.98 -6.21
N ALA A 178 13.96 -3.10 -6.46
CA ALA A 178 14.43 -4.42 -6.02
C ALA A 178 15.78 -4.77 -6.65
N ALA A 179 15.96 -4.55 -7.95
CA ALA A 179 17.21 -4.80 -8.64
C ALA A 179 18.36 -3.93 -8.10
N ASP A 180 18.09 -2.66 -7.81
CA ASP A 180 19.10 -1.72 -7.34
C ASP A 180 19.51 -1.93 -5.87
N TRP A 181 18.60 -2.46 -5.03
CA TRP A 181 18.76 -2.43 -3.58
C TRP A 181 18.93 -3.81 -2.92
N ALA A 182 18.69 -4.90 -3.65
CA ALA A 182 18.73 -6.27 -3.10
C ALA A 182 20.09 -6.61 -2.47
N ASN A 183 21.20 -6.32 -3.17
CA ASN A 183 22.56 -6.58 -2.69
C ASN A 183 22.99 -5.64 -1.54
N ARG A 184 22.15 -4.65 -1.22
CA ARG A 184 22.34 -3.70 -0.12
C ARG A 184 21.38 -3.96 1.04
N GLY A 185 20.75 -5.15 1.07
CA GLY A 185 19.92 -5.62 2.17
C GLY A 185 18.50 -5.03 2.25
N VAL A 186 18.01 -4.37 1.20
CA VAL A 186 16.65 -3.84 1.12
C VAL A 186 15.84 -4.62 0.10
N ARG A 187 14.73 -5.22 0.54
CA ARG A 187 13.79 -5.92 -0.33
C ARG A 187 12.65 -4.98 -0.73
N VAL A 188 12.18 -5.07 -1.97
CA VAL A 188 11.05 -4.30 -2.47
C VAL A 188 10.09 -5.25 -3.19
N ASN A 189 8.87 -5.38 -2.68
CA ASN A 189 7.84 -6.23 -3.26
C ASN A 189 6.52 -5.46 -3.39
N ALA A 190 5.54 -6.05 -4.05
CA ALA A 190 4.22 -5.47 -4.19
C ALA A 190 3.12 -6.46 -3.79
N ILE A 191 1.98 -5.91 -3.38
CA ILE A 191 0.70 -6.60 -3.33
C ILE A 191 -0.19 -5.98 -4.41
N ALA A 192 -0.86 -6.80 -5.20
CA ALA A 192 -1.86 -6.39 -6.18
C ALA A 192 -3.25 -6.82 -5.69
N PRO A 193 -3.97 -5.96 -4.95
CA PRO A 193 -5.31 -6.27 -4.52
C PRO A 193 -6.31 -6.31 -5.70
N GLY A 194 -7.27 -7.22 -5.62
CA GLY A 194 -8.49 -7.20 -6.40
C GLY A 194 -9.50 -6.20 -5.82
N VAL A 195 -10.77 -6.57 -5.86
CA VAL A 195 -11.85 -5.77 -5.29
C VAL A 195 -12.08 -6.17 -3.83
N PHE A 196 -11.95 -5.19 -2.93
CA PHE A 196 -12.14 -5.37 -1.49
C PHE A 196 -13.30 -4.51 -0.97
N GLU A 197 -14.00 -4.99 0.06
CA GLU A 197 -15.05 -4.25 0.74
C GLU A 197 -14.45 -3.12 1.58
N THR A 198 -14.44 -1.93 1.01
CA THR A 198 -14.00 -0.69 1.66
C THR A 198 -15.09 0.37 1.54
N ALA A 199 -15.12 1.34 2.45
CA ALA A 199 -16.13 2.40 2.40
C ALA A 199 -16.17 3.16 1.04
N PRO A 200 -15.04 3.45 0.36
CA PRO A 200 -15.09 4.01 -1.00
C PRO A 200 -15.73 3.08 -2.02
N ASN A 201 -15.37 1.79 -2.01
CA ASN A 201 -15.94 0.81 -2.95
C ASN A 201 -17.43 0.58 -2.69
N SER A 202 -17.85 0.48 -1.43
CA SER A 202 -19.26 0.33 -1.07
C SER A 202 -20.09 1.53 -1.54
N LYS A 203 -19.58 2.76 -1.40
CA LYS A 203 -20.23 3.96 -1.94
C LYS A 203 -20.33 3.94 -3.46
N TRP A 204 -19.27 3.51 -4.14
CA TRP A 204 -19.25 3.43 -5.58
C TRP A 204 -20.23 2.39 -6.11
N PHE A 205 -20.27 1.21 -5.52
CA PHE A 205 -21.22 0.15 -5.88
C PHE A 205 -22.67 0.49 -5.53
N ALA A 206 -22.91 1.26 -4.45
CA ALA A 206 -24.25 1.76 -4.14
C ALA A 206 -24.75 2.74 -5.21
N ALA A 207 -23.85 3.53 -5.79
CA ALA A 207 -24.18 4.47 -6.87
C ALA A 207 -24.31 3.79 -8.25
N MET A 208 -23.71 2.61 -8.44
CA MET A 208 -23.66 1.88 -9.72
C MET A 208 -23.80 0.37 -9.47
N PRO A 209 -25.01 -0.12 -9.10
CA PRO A 209 -25.22 -1.51 -8.71
C PRO A 209 -24.91 -2.53 -9.82
N GLU A 210 -25.09 -2.17 -11.07
CA GLU A 210 -24.79 -3.02 -12.24
C GLU A 210 -23.30 -3.37 -12.31
N PHE A 211 -22.42 -2.44 -11.92
CA PHE A 211 -20.98 -2.73 -11.87
C PHE A 211 -20.63 -3.70 -10.74
N ARG A 212 -21.36 -3.67 -9.62
CA ARG A 212 -21.13 -4.60 -8.53
C ARG A 212 -21.28 -6.04 -9.00
N GLN A 213 -22.37 -6.35 -9.70
CA GLN A 213 -22.62 -7.69 -10.22
C GLN A 213 -21.57 -8.07 -11.28
N THR A 214 -21.27 -7.15 -12.20
CA THR A 214 -20.22 -7.38 -13.23
C THR A 214 -18.87 -7.76 -12.58
N PHE A 215 -18.49 -7.12 -11.47
CA PHE A 215 -17.25 -7.49 -10.78
C PHE A 215 -17.36 -8.86 -10.09
N LEU A 216 -18.50 -9.17 -9.45
CA LEU A 216 -18.71 -10.48 -8.81
C LEU A 216 -18.66 -11.61 -9.83
N ASP A 217 -19.29 -11.45 -11.00
CA ASP A 217 -19.29 -12.44 -12.07
C ASP A 217 -17.87 -12.77 -12.60
N HIS A 218 -16.90 -11.87 -12.37
CA HIS A 218 -15.50 -12.09 -12.75
C HIS A 218 -14.64 -12.66 -11.62
N ILE A 219 -15.16 -12.79 -10.41
CA ILE A 219 -14.40 -13.31 -9.25
C ILE A 219 -14.77 -14.80 -9.02
N PRO A 220 -13.87 -15.75 -9.26
CA PRO A 220 -14.14 -17.18 -9.02
C PRO A 220 -14.60 -17.51 -7.59
N MET A 221 -14.20 -16.72 -6.60
CA MET A 221 -14.63 -16.90 -5.22
C MET A 221 -16.02 -16.31 -4.91
N ASP A 222 -16.74 -15.74 -5.89
CA ASP A 222 -18.09 -15.16 -5.80
C ASP A 222 -18.27 -14.13 -4.67
N ARG A 223 -17.21 -13.50 -4.23
CA ARG A 223 -17.24 -12.46 -3.20
C ARG A 223 -16.11 -11.45 -3.35
N PHE A 224 -16.29 -10.28 -2.80
CA PHE A 224 -15.20 -9.34 -2.60
C PHE A 224 -14.32 -9.76 -1.43
N GLY A 225 -13.04 -9.34 -1.47
CA GLY A 225 -12.12 -9.52 -0.36
C GLY A 225 -12.49 -8.64 0.83
N GLN A 226 -12.22 -9.13 2.04
CA GLN A 226 -12.28 -8.32 3.25
C GLN A 226 -10.92 -7.65 3.48
N PRO A 227 -10.85 -6.38 3.93
CA PRO A 227 -9.59 -5.67 4.13
C PRO A 227 -8.54 -6.44 4.93
N GLU A 228 -8.97 -7.22 5.91
CA GLU A 228 -8.14 -8.03 6.80
C GLU A 228 -7.40 -9.16 6.06
N GLU A 229 -7.93 -9.61 4.92
CA GLU A 229 -7.31 -10.68 4.11
C GLU A 229 -6.00 -10.24 3.44
N LEU A 230 -5.69 -8.92 3.42
CA LEU A 230 -4.37 -8.42 3.01
C LEU A 230 -3.33 -8.51 4.14
N GLY A 231 -3.77 -8.67 5.38
CA GLY A 231 -2.92 -8.69 6.57
C GLY A 231 -1.82 -9.74 6.52
N PRO A 232 -2.14 -11.03 6.31
CA PRO A 232 -1.12 -12.08 6.24
C PRO A 232 -0.05 -11.82 5.17
N ALA A 233 -0.46 -11.27 4.02
CA ALA A 233 0.47 -10.98 2.92
C ALA A 233 1.42 -9.82 3.25
N VAL A 234 0.93 -8.74 3.87
CA VAL A 234 1.81 -7.63 4.27
C VAL A 234 2.78 -8.06 5.36
N VAL A 235 2.35 -8.85 6.34
CA VAL A 235 3.23 -9.42 7.38
C VAL A 235 4.29 -10.34 6.76
N PHE A 236 3.90 -11.21 5.83
CA PHE A 236 4.84 -12.06 5.09
C PHE A 236 5.91 -11.23 4.38
N LEU A 237 5.51 -10.25 3.58
CA LEU A 237 6.46 -9.43 2.83
C LEU A 237 7.34 -8.53 3.72
N ALA A 238 6.81 -8.06 4.84
CA ALA A 238 7.53 -7.23 5.80
C ALA A 238 8.55 -8.02 6.64
N SER A 239 8.36 -9.32 6.80
CA SER A 239 9.09 -10.16 7.74
C SER A 239 10.25 -10.97 7.09
N ASP A 240 10.99 -11.69 7.93
CA ASP A 240 12.08 -12.59 7.47
C ASP A 240 11.53 -13.87 6.83
N ALA A 241 10.20 -14.13 6.89
CA ALA A 241 9.55 -15.22 6.17
C ALA A 241 9.69 -15.08 4.65
N SER A 242 9.88 -13.86 4.14
CA SER A 242 10.11 -13.56 2.73
C SER A 242 11.56 -13.10 2.43
N SER A 243 12.54 -13.54 3.22
CA SER A 243 13.93 -13.06 3.14
C SER A 243 14.60 -13.27 1.78
N TYR A 244 14.15 -14.25 0.98
CA TYR A 244 14.67 -14.51 -0.37
C TYR A 244 13.70 -14.03 -1.47
N MET A 245 12.78 -13.10 -1.15
CA MET A 245 11.79 -12.58 -2.08
C MET A 245 11.96 -11.07 -2.25
N THR A 246 12.26 -10.65 -3.48
CA THR A 246 12.31 -9.23 -3.88
C THR A 246 11.91 -9.08 -5.35
N GLY A 247 11.33 -7.94 -5.72
CA GLY A 247 10.83 -7.66 -7.08
C GLY A 247 9.52 -8.34 -7.44
N ALA A 248 8.92 -9.11 -6.54
CA ALA A 248 7.71 -9.88 -6.79
C ALA A 248 6.44 -9.07 -6.51
N THR A 249 5.34 -9.49 -7.14
CA THR A 249 4.00 -9.00 -6.87
C THR A 249 3.10 -10.17 -6.46
N LEU A 250 2.53 -10.09 -5.26
CA LEU A 250 1.50 -11.02 -4.79
C LEU A 250 0.13 -10.51 -5.22
N THR A 251 -0.53 -11.25 -6.07
CA THR A 251 -1.94 -10.98 -6.45
C THR A 251 -2.87 -11.59 -5.40
N ILE A 252 -3.83 -10.79 -4.88
CA ILE A 252 -4.83 -11.21 -3.91
C ILE A 252 -6.17 -10.67 -4.39
N ASP A 253 -6.89 -11.46 -5.17
CA ASP A 253 -8.02 -10.99 -5.98
C ASP A 253 -9.20 -11.96 -6.09
N GLY A 254 -9.19 -13.05 -5.34
CA GLY A 254 -10.23 -14.08 -5.39
C GLY A 254 -10.27 -14.84 -6.72
N GLY A 255 -9.17 -14.79 -7.48
CA GLY A 255 -9.06 -15.42 -8.80
C GLY A 255 -9.49 -14.54 -9.98
N PHE A 256 -9.79 -13.26 -9.74
CA PHE A 256 -10.24 -12.31 -10.77
C PHE A 256 -9.36 -12.28 -12.03
N THR A 257 -8.06 -12.46 -11.90
CA THR A 257 -7.10 -12.42 -13.01
C THR A 257 -6.70 -13.79 -13.56
N CYS A 258 -7.46 -14.84 -13.24
CA CYS A 258 -7.17 -16.20 -13.74
C CYS A 258 -7.61 -16.43 -15.20
N TRP A 259 -8.48 -15.59 -15.76
CA TRP A 259 -9.00 -15.67 -17.14
C TRP A 259 -9.11 -14.30 -17.80
#